data_b0db6c0b085b0d9c0431079aa76d635c
#
_entry.id   b0db6c0b085b0d9c0431079aa76d635c
#
_cell.length_a   1.000
_cell.length_b   1.000
_cell.length_c   1.000
_cell.angle_alpha   90.00
_cell.angle_beta   90.00
_cell.angle_gamma   90.00
#
_symmetry.space_group_name_H-M   'P 1'
#
loop_
_entity.id
_entity.type
_entity.pdbx_description
1 polymer ?
#
loop_
_entity_poly.entity_id
_entity_poly.type
_entity_poly.pdbx_seq_one_letter_code
_entity_poly.pdbx_strand_id
1 'polypeptide(L)'
;MEIKKTGPNNFMPYQELLERISKRYIEGQAQAIRSVNEAMIETNWNIGQYIVEYEQEGNPKAKYGSKLLENLSRDLRLLHGRGFSRSNLNYMRLFYLRFPICEKLSHKLSWSHYFELIKIDDELERSFYYQQNLLENWSVPELKRQKNSGLFMRLALSKDKNEILKLSKEGQLANNPENIVKDVYVFEFLKIPEPYYISENDLETRLLDNLQTFLLELGKGFTFVGRQYRMMIDNIPYRIDLVFYHRILRCFVLIDLKINNVKHDDIGQMNMYMGYFAKEENYEGDNPPIGIILSRERNEFLVEYATYGMNSLLFVSKYQLYLPDKEELRKIISQQLEGE
;
A
#
# COMPACT_ATOMS: atom_id res chain seq x y z
N MET A 1 -48.39 -46.01 -35.07
CA MET A 1 -47.81 -44.68 -35.36
C MET A 1 -47.54 -44.07 -34.00
N GLU A 2 -46.33 -44.32 -33.47
CA GLU A 2 -45.94 -43.89 -32.14
C GLU A 2 -45.47 -42.46 -32.19
N ILE A 3 -46.11 -41.60 -31.41
CA ILE A 3 -45.75 -40.18 -31.23
C ILE A 3 -44.53 -40.17 -30.29
N LYS A 4 -43.35 -39.88 -30.84
CA LYS A 4 -42.13 -39.61 -30.05
C LYS A 4 -42.42 -38.42 -29.12
N LYS A 5 -42.41 -38.67 -27.80
CA LYS A 5 -42.36 -37.64 -26.77
C LYS A 5 -41.04 -36.90 -26.92
N THR A 6 -41.10 -35.65 -27.36
CA THR A 6 -39.96 -34.71 -27.28
C THR A 6 -39.62 -34.51 -25.81
N GLY A 7 -38.35 -34.70 -25.47
CA GLY A 7 -37.82 -34.51 -24.13
C GLY A 7 -37.99 -33.08 -23.58
N PRO A 8 -37.72 -32.85 -22.29
CA PRO A 8 -38.03 -31.59 -21.64
C PRO A 8 -37.27 -30.42 -22.32
N ASN A 9 -38.05 -29.43 -22.76
CA ASN A 9 -37.56 -28.16 -23.25
C ASN A 9 -36.70 -27.54 -22.11
N ASN A 10 -35.40 -27.56 -22.25
CA ASN A 10 -34.47 -26.95 -21.32
C ASN A 10 -34.51 -25.42 -21.57
N PHE A 11 -35.64 -24.79 -21.22
CA PHE A 11 -35.74 -23.32 -21.25
C PHE A 11 -34.87 -22.77 -20.14
N MET A 12 -33.79 -22.05 -20.53
CA MET A 12 -32.99 -21.27 -19.59
C MET A 12 -33.92 -20.28 -18.87
N PRO A 13 -33.93 -20.24 -17.52
CA PRO A 13 -34.69 -19.23 -16.80
C PRO A 13 -34.26 -17.81 -17.19
N TYR A 14 -35.19 -16.88 -17.28
CA TYR A 14 -34.93 -15.49 -17.65
C TYR A 14 -33.81 -14.87 -16.76
N GLN A 15 -33.80 -15.21 -15.47
CA GLN A 15 -32.77 -14.74 -14.53
C GLN A 15 -31.39 -15.21 -14.94
N GLU A 16 -31.24 -16.46 -15.35
CA GLU A 16 -29.95 -16.99 -15.83
C GLU A 16 -29.48 -16.30 -17.13
N LEU A 17 -30.43 -16.02 -18.04
CA LEU A 17 -30.12 -15.25 -19.25
C LEU A 17 -29.64 -13.83 -18.90
N LEU A 18 -30.31 -13.14 -17.97
CA LEU A 18 -29.93 -11.81 -17.50
C LEU A 18 -28.54 -11.79 -16.88
N GLU A 19 -28.25 -12.78 -16.03
CA GLU A 19 -26.92 -12.91 -15.40
C GLU A 19 -25.81 -13.15 -16.45
N ARG A 20 -26.05 -14.02 -17.43
CA ARG A 20 -25.09 -14.29 -18.52
C ARG A 20 -24.83 -13.04 -19.37
N ILE A 21 -25.85 -12.29 -19.71
CA ILE A 21 -25.75 -11.06 -20.49
C ILE A 21 -24.96 -10.02 -19.66
N SER A 22 -25.35 -9.81 -18.40
CA SER A 22 -24.70 -8.85 -17.50
C SER A 22 -23.23 -9.18 -17.29
N LYS A 23 -22.90 -10.44 -17.03
CA LYS A 23 -21.53 -10.92 -16.90
C LYS A 23 -20.72 -10.65 -18.16
N ARG A 24 -21.24 -11.02 -19.34
CA ARG A 24 -20.56 -10.82 -20.62
C ARG A 24 -20.33 -9.35 -20.93
N TYR A 25 -21.29 -8.50 -20.59
CA TYR A 25 -21.18 -7.05 -20.77
C TYR A 25 -20.07 -6.45 -19.89
N ILE A 26 -20.03 -6.81 -18.61
CA ILE A 26 -19.01 -6.36 -17.65
C ILE A 26 -17.62 -6.83 -18.09
N GLU A 27 -17.48 -8.09 -18.49
CA GLU A 27 -16.23 -8.65 -19.00
C GLU A 27 -15.75 -7.89 -20.26
N GLY A 28 -16.65 -7.57 -21.17
CA GLY A 28 -16.34 -6.82 -22.38
C GLY A 28 -15.86 -5.39 -22.08
N GLN A 29 -16.54 -4.69 -21.16
CA GLN A 29 -16.11 -3.36 -20.72
C GLN A 29 -14.71 -3.42 -20.05
N ALA A 30 -14.49 -4.38 -19.16
CA ALA A 30 -13.20 -4.55 -18.50
C ALA A 30 -12.06 -4.85 -19.49
N GLN A 31 -12.33 -5.66 -20.51
CA GLN A 31 -11.37 -5.96 -21.57
C GLN A 31 -11.05 -4.72 -22.40
N ALA A 32 -12.08 -3.94 -22.81
CA ALA A 32 -11.86 -2.70 -23.58
C ALA A 32 -10.99 -1.70 -22.80
N ILE A 33 -11.26 -1.50 -21.51
CA ILE A 33 -10.47 -0.60 -20.65
C ILE A 33 -9.01 -1.08 -20.57
N ARG A 34 -8.77 -2.39 -20.43
CA ARG A 34 -7.40 -2.95 -20.40
C ARG A 34 -6.68 -2.70 -21.71
N SER A 35 -7.30 -3.01 -22.85
CA SER A 35 -6.68 -2.81 -24.17
C SER A 35 -6.33 -1.36 -24.46
N VAL A 36 -7.18 -0.42 -24.04
CA VAL A 36 -6.89 1.03 -24.16
C VAL A 36 -5.69 1.41 -23.27
N ASN A 37 -5.65 0.93 -22.03
CA ASN A 37 -4.52 1.20 -21.13
C ASN A 37 -3.20 0.64 -21.67
N GLU A 38 -3.20 -0.59 -22.18
CA GLU A 38 -2.04 -1.24 -22.78
C GLU A 38 -1.51 -0.43 -23.96
N ALA A 39 -2.39 -0.07 -24.91
CA ALA A 39 -2.03 0.75 -26.04
C ALA A 39 -1.49 2.14 -25.63
N MET A 40 -2.06 2.77 -24.60
CA MET A 40 -1.57 4.05 -24.09
C MET A 40 -0.18 3.94 -23.46
N ILE A 41 0.07 2.89 -22.68
CA ILE A 41 1.37 2.65 -22.04
C ILE A 41 2.44 2.44 -23.12
N GLU A 42 2.19 1.54 -24.06
CA GLU A 42 3.10 1.25 -25.17
C GLU A 42 3.37 2.48 -26.02
N THR A 43 2.31 3.22 -26.40
CA THR A 43 2.44 4.45 -27.19
C THR A 43 3.30 5.50 -26.47
N ASN A 44 3.03 5.75 -25.17
CA ASN A 44 3.78 6.74 -24.41
C ASN A 44 5.24 6.31 -24.20
N TRP A 45 5.50 5.01 -24.04
CA TRP A 45 6.84 4.48 -23.93
C TRP A 45 7.62 4.64 -25.24
N ASN A 46 7.02 4.28 -26.39
CA ASN A 46 7.63 4.42 -27.70
C ASN A 46 7.92 5.89 -28.05
N ILE A 47 7.00 6.81 -27.74
CA ILE A 47 7.24 8.25 -27.91
C ILE A 47 8.44 8.69 -27.05
N GLY A 48 8.52 8.22 -25.81
CA GLY A 48 9.67 8.48 -24.93
C GLY A 48 10.97 7.95 -25.51
N GLN A 49 10.96 6.74 -26.08
CA GLN A 49 12.08 6.12 -26.78
C GLN A 49 12.55 6.99 -27.94
N TYR A 50 11.66 7.37 -28.85
CA TYR A 50 12.02 8.19 -30.02
C TYR A 50 12.63 9.53 -29.61
N ILE A 51 12.13 10.16 -28.53
CA ILE A 51 12.71 11.42 -28.04
C ILE A 51 14.13 11.19 -27.52
N VAL A 52 14.38 10.13 -26.75
CA VAL A 52 15.71 9.83 -26.18
C VAL A 52 16.70 9.43 -27.29
N GLU A 53 16.29 8.57 -28.22
CA GLU A 53 17.11 8.15 -29.33
C GLU A 53 17.52 9.36 -30.19
N TYR A 54 16.60 10.26 -30.50
CA TYR A 54 16.90 11.51 -31.22
C TYR A 54 17.87 12.41 -30.44
N GLU A 55 17.77 12.48 -29.12
CA GLU A 55 18.73 13.19 -28.25
C GLU A 55 20.12 12.56 -28.28
N GLN A 56 20.23 11.23 -28.38
CA GLN A 56 21.47 10.46 -28.34
C GLN A 56 22.20 10.39 -29.71
N GLU A 57 21.46 10.37 -30.84
CA GLU A 57 22.04 10.28 -32.18
C GLU A 57 22.90 11.48 -32.59
N GLY A 58 23.20 12.35 -31.62
CA GLY A 58 24.33 13.26 -31.71
C GLY A 58 24.21 14.30 -32.81
N ASN A 59 23.14 15.04 -32.82
CA ASN A 59 23.19 16.32 -33.49
C ASN A 59 24.12 17.26 -32.70
N PRO A 60 25.32 17.65 -33.19
CA PRO A 60 26.37 18.33 -32.41
C PRO A 60 26.01 19.76 -31.95
N LYS A 61 24.76 20.14 -32.07
CA LYS A 61 24.24 21.40 -31.57
C LYS A 61 23.55 21.21 -30.24
N ALA A 62 24.36 21.11 -29.20
CA ALA A 62 23.95 21.12 -27.77
C ALA A 62 23.00 22.29 -27.37
N LYS A 63 22.71 23.21 -28.25
CA LYS A 63 21.68 24.26 -28.11
C LYS A 63 20.25 23.78 -28.42
N TYR A 64 20.07 22.59 -29.03
CA TYR A 64 18.74 22.08 -29.40
C TYR A 64 18.04 21.28 -28.29
N GLY A 65 18.76 20.67 -27.36
CA GLY A 65 18.16 19.87 -26.30
C GLY A 65 17.14 20.61 -25.41
N SER A 66 17.40 21.91 -25.12
CA SER A 66 16.44 22.71 -24.32
C SER A 66 15.20 23.15 -25.11
N LYS A 67 15.27 23.16 -26.47
CA LYS A 67 14.17 23.57 -27.35
C LYS A 67 13.46 22.40 -28.05
N LEU A 68 14.02 21.18 -28.01
CA LEU A 68 13.44 20.02 -28.67
C LEU A 68 12.02 19.78 -28.21
N LEU A 69 11.82 19.64 -26.91
CA LEU A 69 10.47 19.38 -26.32
C LEU A 69 9.50 20.54 -26.56
N GLU A 70 10.00 21.78 -26.67
CA GLU A 70 9.16 22.94 -27.02
C GLU A 70 8.70 22.90 -28.47
N ASN A 71 9.62 22.60 -29.39
CA ASN A 71 9.32 22.46 -30.82
C ASN A 71 8.36 21.27 -31.06
N LEU A 72 8.67 20.09 -30.50
CA LEU A 72 7.79 18.93 -30.57
C LEU A 72 6.39 19.24 -30.01
N SER A 73 6.33 19.92 -28.86
CA SER A 73 5.05 20.30 -28.27
C SER A 73 4.23 21.20 -29.16
N ARG A 74 4.86 22.21 -29.77
CA ARG A 74 4.19 23.14 -30.72
C ARG A 74 3.65 22.37 -31.92
N ASP A 75 4.50 21.59 -32.56
CA ASP A 75 4.18 20.98 -33.85
C ASP A 75 3.19 19.80 -33.68
N LEU A 76 3.38 18.93 -32.68
CA LEU A 76 2.46 17.82 -32.38
C LEU A 76 1.09 18.29 -31.85
N ARG A 77 1.03 19.43 -31.15
CA ARG A 77 -0.26 20.00 -30.72
C ARG A 77 -1.06 20.55 -31.89
N LEU A 78 -0.42 21.06 -32.90
CA LEU A 78 -1.07 21.49 -34.14
C LEU A 78 -1.65 20.28 -34.90
N LEU A 79 -0.91 19.16 -34.94
CA LEU A 79 -1.31 17.95 -35.66
C LEU A 79 -2.32 17.07 -34.91
N HIS A 80 -2.15 16.91 -33.60
CA HIS A 80 -2.84 15.88 -32.81
C HIS A 80 -3.57 16.42 -31.54
N GLY A 81 -3.46 17.73 -31.26
CA GLY A 81 -4.19 18.36 -30.15
C GLY A 81 -3.48 18.35 -28.80
N ARG A 82 -4.26 18.48 -27.71
CA ARG A 82 -3.74 18.85 -26.37
C ARG A 82 -2.87 17.82 -25.67
N GLY A 83 -2.85 16.57 -26.09
CA GLY A 83 -2.08 15.48 -25.45
C GLY A 83 -0.57 15.67 -25.41
N PHE A 84 -0.01 16.54 -26.29
CA PHE A 84 1.43 16.73 -26.51
C PHE A 84 1.97 18.02 -25.89
N SER A 85 1.59 18.31 -24.63
CA SER A 85 2.23 19.41 -23.91
C SER A 85 3.71 19.11 -23.65
N ARG A 86 4.55 20.16 -23.52
CA ARG A 86 5.98 20.00 -23.15
C ARG A 86 6.15 19.11 -21.91
N SER A 87 5.30 19.29 -20.91
CA SER A 87 5.33 18.47 -19.69
C SER A 87 5.01 17.00 -19.98
N ASN A 88 3.98 16.72 -20.79
CA ASN A 88 3.63 15.34 -21.14
C ASN A 88 4.75 14.66 -21.94
N LEU A 89 5.33 15.34 -22.92
CA LEU A 89 6.48 14.82 -23.68
C LEU A 89 7.68 14.55 -22.77
N ASN A 90 7.95 15.42 -21.80
CA ASN A 90 8.99 15.16 -20.80
C ASN A 90 8.66 13.94 -19.92
N TYR A 91 7.40 13.74 -19.53
CA TYR A 91 7.01 12.54 -18.77
C TYR A 91 7.13 11.27 -19.61
N MET A 92 6.79 11.29 -20.89
CA MET A 92 7.01 10.16 -21.81
C MET A 92 8.50 9.83 -21.94
N ARG A 93 9.34 10.86 -22.09
CA ARG A 93 10.81 10.74 -22.11
C ARG A 93 11.35 10.11 -20.81
N LEU A 94 10.92 10.62 -19.64
CA LEU A 94 11.29 10.07 -18.35
C LEU A 94 10.76 8.64 -18.16
N PHE A 95 9.61 8.32 -18.73
CA PHE A 95 9.05 6.97 -18.66
C PHE A 95 9.99 5.96 -19.32
N TYR A 96 10.45 6.23 -20.54
CA TYR A 96 11.45 5.37 -21.20
C TYR A 96 12.75 5.27 -20.41
N LEU A 97 13.27 6.38 -19.89
CA LEU A 97 14.52 6.38 -19.11
C LEU A 97 14.43 5.60 -17.80
N ARG A 98 13.27 5.64 -17.13
CA ARG A 98 13.08 5.01 -15.81
C ARG A 98 12.56 3.58 -15.89
N PHE A 99 11.98 3.19 -17.04
CA PHE A 99 11.47 1.86 -17.34
C PHE A 99 11.96 1.43 -18.73
N PRO A 100 13.26 1.11 -18.87
CA PRO A 100 13.89 0.94 -20.18
C PRO A 100 13.45 -0.33 -20.95
N ILE A 101 12.69 -1.24 -20.32
CA ILE A 101 12.26 -2.50 -20.90
C ILE A 101 10.74 -2.54 -20.96
N CYS A 102 10.19 -2.34 -22.16
CA CYS A 102 8.74 -2.27 -22.41
C CYS A 102 8.01 -3.57 -22.02
N GLU A 103 8.58 -4.73 -22.35
CA GLU A 103 7.97 -6.04 -22.10
C GLU A 103 7.84 -6.37 -20.60
N LYS A 104 8.58 -5.67 -19.75
CA LYS A 104 8.47 -5.81 -18.28
C LYS A 104 7.41 -4.90 -17.67
N LEU A 105 6.79 -4.01 -18.45
CA LEU A 105 5.74 -3.14 -17.94
C LEU A 105 4.48 -3.97 -17.64
N SER A 106 3.95 -3.78 -16.44
CA SER A 106 2.72 -4.47 -16.07
C SER A 106 1.49 -3.77 -16.63
N HIS A 107 0.65 -4.50 -17.35
CA HIS A 107 -0.64 -4.04 -17.81
C HIS A 107 -1.71 -3.93 -16.70
N LYS A 108 -1.35 -4.33 -15.47
CA LYS A 108 -2.21 -4.11 -14.29
C LYS A 108 -2.22 -2.64 -13.84
N LEU A 109 -1.18 -1.87 -14.22
CA LEU A 109 -1.09 -0.45 -13.91
C LEU A 109 -1.60 0.37 -15.10
N SER A 110 -2.31 1.48 -14.82
CA SER A 110 -2.69 2.44 -15.84
C SER A 110 -1.56 3.46 -16.10
N TRP A 111 -1.66 4.20 -17.22
CA TRP A 111 -0.75 5.32 -17.48
C TRP A 111 -0.67 6.30 -16.29
N SER A 112 -1.78 6.56 -15.62
CA SER A 112 -1.81 7.44 -14.43
C SER A 112 -1.00 6.91 -13.26
N HIS A 113 -0.87 5.59 -13.08
CA HIS A 113 0.03 5.00 -12.10
C HIS A 113 1.50 5.24 -12.49
N TYR A 114 1.86 4.93 -13.73
CA TYR A 114 3.22 5.21 -14.24
C TYR A 114 3.57 6.68 -14.15
N PHE A 115 2.64 7.58 -14.43
CA PHE A 115 2.82 9.01 -14.28
C PHE A 115 3.17 9.43 -12.84
N GLU A 116 2.64 8.75 -11.84
CA GLU A 116 3.02 8.98 -10.43
C GLU A 116 4.36 8.34 -10.08
N LEU A 117 4.67 7.16 -10.64
CA LEU A 117 5.92 6.45 -10.39
C LEU A 117 7.13 7.17 -11.02
N ILE A 118 6.98 7.70 -12.23
CA ILE A 118 8.06 8.44 -12.90
C ILE A 118 8.42 9.78 -12.25
N LYS A 119 7.67 10.24 -11.28
CA LYS A 119 8.01 11.42 -10.45
C LYS A 119 8.94 11.10 -9.29
N ILE A 120 9.17 9.82 -9.01
CA ILE A 120 10.08 9.37 -7.96
C ILE A 120 11.47 9.26 -8.55
N ASP A 121 12.42 10.07 -8.07
CA ASP A 121 13.78 10.11 -8.59
C ASP A 121 14.59 8.90 -8.12
N ASP A 122 14.47 8.53 -6.86
CA ASP A 122 15.17 7.38 -6.30
C ASP A 122 14.67 6.06 -6.91
N GLU A 123 15.61 5.23 -7.36
CA GLU A 123 15.31 3.97 -8.06
C GLU A 123 14.75 2.91 -7.11
N LEU A 124 15.27 2.82 -5.89
CA LEU A 124 14.81 1.83 -4.91
C LEU A 124 13.39 2.17 -4.45
N GLU A 125 13.14 3.44 -4.15
CA GLU A 125 11.80 3.93 -3.78
C GLU A 125 10.80 3.70 -4.92
N ARG A 126 11.18 4.03 -6.16
CA ARG A 126 10.33 3.82 -7.34
C ARG A 126 10.02 2.35 -7.59
N SER A 127 11.02 1.47 -7.49
CA SER A 127 10.87 0.03 -7.62
C SER A 127 9.93 -0.53 -6.56
N PHE A 128 10.09 -0.10 -5.30
CA PHE A 128 9.18 -0.48 -4.22
C PHE A 128 7.72 -0.12 -4.53
N TYR A 129 7.44 1.15 -4.88
CA TYR A 129 6.05 1.56 -5.16
C TYR A 129 5.47 0.87 -6.39
N TYR A 130 6.30 0.54 -7.38
CA TYR A 130 5.88 -0.27 -8.52
C TYR A 130 5.44 -1.67 -8.08
N GLN A 131 6.27 -2.39 -7.33
CA GLN A 131 5.98 -3.73 -6.83
C GLN A 131 4.80 -3.73 -5.85
N GLN A 132 4.81 -2.80 -4.92
CA GLN A 132 3.74 -2.70 -3.92
C GLN A 132 2.39 -2.44 -4.56
N ASN A 133 2.34 -1.61 -5.60
CA ASN A 133 1.11 -1.36 -6.34
C ASN A 133 0.59 -2.62 -7.03
N LEU A 134 1.48 -3.47 -7.58
CA LEU A 134 1.10 -4.76 -8.17
C LEU A 134 0.58 -5.76 -7.14
N LEU A 135 1.12 -5.73 -5.92
CA LEU A 135 0.70 -6.60 -4.81
C LEU A 135 -0.65 -6.20 -4.23
N GLU A 136 -0.83 -4.89 -4.00
CA GLU A 136 -1.98 -4.35 -3.27
C GLU A 136 -3.14 -3.91 -4.19
N ASN A 137 -2.88 -3.78 -5.50
CA ASN A 137 -3.83 -3.22 -6.49
C ASN A 137 -4.35 -1.84 -6.08
N TRP A 138 -3.46 -0.95 -5.61
CA TRP A 138 -3.85 0.40 -5.22
C TRP A 138 -4.47 1.19 -6.37
N SER A 139 -5.39 2.06 -6.02
CA SER A 139 -5.83 3.13 -6.92
C SER A 139 -4.76 4.23 -7.01
N VAL A 140 -4.84 5.08 -8.05
CA VAL A 140 -3.92 6.23 -8.18
C VAL A 140 -3.96 7.15 -6.95
N PRO A 141 -5.12 7.50 -6.37
CA PRO A 141 -5.18 8.26 -5.12
C PRO A 141 -4.45 7.57 -3.96
N GLU A 142 -4.58 6.26 -3.82
CA GLU A 142 -3.90 5.51 -2.77
C GLU A 142 -2.38 5.46 -2.99
N LEU A 143 -1.92 5.20 -4.22
CA LEU A 143 -0.49 5.30 -4.56
C LEU A 143 0.09 6.67 -4.18
N LYS A 144 -0.64 7.76 -4.50
CA LYS A 144 -0.24 9.12 -4.11
C LYS A 144 -0.16 9.29 -2.60
N ARG A 145 -1.15 8.78 -1.87
CA ARG A 145 -1.18 8.84 -0.41
C ARG A 145 0.01 8.10 0.18
N GLN A 146 0.23 6.85 -0.20
CA GLN A 146 1.32 6.02 0.31
C GLN A 146 2.70 6.61 -0.02
N LYS A 147 2.86 7.15 -1.22
CA LYS A 147 4.05 7.91 -1.60
C LYS A 147 4.24 9.18 -0.76
N ASN A 148 3.16 9.92 -0.49
CA ASN A 148 3.24 11.15 0.31
C ASN A 148 3.51 10.87 1.78
N SER A 149 2.97 9.79 2.34
CA SER A 149 3.24 9.35 3.70
C SER A 149 4.62 8.68 3.87
N GLY A 150 5.42 8.55 2.79
CA GLY A 150 6.76 7.99 2.85
C GLY A 150 6.79 6.51 3.24
N LEU A 151 5.83 5.71 2.76
CA LEU A 151 5.71 4.30 3.15
C LEU A 151 7.01 3.52 2.97
N PHE A 152 7.69 3.65 1.82
CA PHE A 152 8.98 2.99 1.60
C PHE A 152 10.00 3.31 2.70
N MET A 153 10.13 4.58 3.01
CA MET A 153 11.09 5.04 4.01
C MET A 153 10.72 4.52 5.41
N ARG A 154 9.44 4.58 5.79
CA ARG A 154 8.97 4.06 7.09
C ARG A 154 9.18 2.56 7.26
N LEU A 155 9.07 1.79 6.18
CA LEU A 155 9.34 0.35 6.19
C LEU A 155 10.84 0.03 6.16
N ALA A 156 11.66 0.95 5.71
CA ALA A 156 13.12 0.78 5.61
C ALA A 156 13.85 1.17 6.91
N LEU A 157 13.25 1.96 7.80
CA LEU A 157 13.90 2.52 9.00
C LEU A 157 14.56 1.47 9.92
N SER A 158 13.94 0.30 10.08
CA SER A 158 14.42 -0.78 10.95
C SER A 158 15.16 -1.89 10.19
N LYS A 159 15.48 -1.68 8.91
CA LYS A 159 16.03 -2.71 8.03
C LYS A 159 17.50 -2.48 7.69
N ASP A 160 18.24 -3.57 7.57
CA ASP A 160 19.58 -3.54 7.02
C ASP A 160 19.59 -3.31 5.49
N LYS A 161 20.77 -3.10 4.91
CA LYS A 161 20.95 -2.85 3.48
C LYS A 161 20.34 -3.94 2.58
N ASN A 162 20.52 -5.22 2.93
CA ASN A 162 20.01 -6.33 2.12
C ASN A 162 18.49 -6.41 2.18
N GLU A 163 17.91 -6.17 3.35
CA GLU A 163 16.48 -6.09 3.55
C GLU A 163 15.84 -4.91 2.81
N ILE A 164 16.50 -3.74 2.78
CA ILE A 164 16.04 -2.57 2.00
C ILE A 164 16.05 -2.90 0.50
N LEU A 165 17.10 -3.54 -0.02
CA LEU A 165 17.17 -3.96 -1.40
C LEU A 165 16.10 -5.01 -1.74
N LYS A 166 15.82 -5.93 -0.83
CA LYS A 166 14.74 -6.92 -0.98
C LYS A 166 13.38 -6.25 -0.97
N LEU A 167 13.13 -5.34 -0.02
CA LEU A 167 11.90 -4.55 0.06
C LEU A 167 11.63 -3.77 -1.23
N SER A 168 12.67 -3.17 -1.82
CA SER A 168 12.57 -2.46 -3.09
C SER A 168 12.16 -3.37 -4.26
N LYS A 169 12.70 -4.60 -4.32
CA LYS A 169 12.46 -5.55 -5.41
C LYS A 169 11.15 -6.33 -5.29
N GLU A 170 10.76 -6.68 -4.08
CA GLU A 170 9.64 -7.59 -3.82
C GLU A 170 8.40 -6.89 -3.24
N GLY A 171 8.55 -5.66 -2.75
CA GLY A 171 7.53 -4.98 -1.95
C GLY A 171 7.43 -5.54 -0.52
N GLN A 172 6.44 -5.09 0.22
CA GLN A 172 6.14 -5.60 1.56
C GLN A 172 5.32 -6.90 1.43
N LEU A 173 5.95 -8.03 1.75
CA LEU A 173 5.29 -9.34 1.73
C LEU A 173 4.77 -9.66 3.14
N ALA A 174 3.48 -9.94 3.25
CA ALA A 174 2.84 -10.35 4.52
C ALA A 174 3.08 -11.86 4.82
N ASN A 175 4.37 -12.27 4.91
CA ASN A 175 4.75 -13.68 5.05
C ASN A 175 4.97 -14.08 6.52
N ASN A 176 5.29 -13.13 7.38
CA ASN A 176 5.53 -13.31 8.81
C ASN A 176 5.02 -12.09 9.59
N PRO A 177 4.85 -12.20 10.91
CA PRO A 177 4.35 -11.13 11.76
C PRO A 177 5.15 -9.82 11.66
N GLU A 178 6.48 -9.90 11.62
CA GLU A 178 7.37 -8.73 11.57
C GLU A 178 7.16 -7.92 10.28
N ASN A 179 6.75 -8.58 9.19
CA ASN A 179 6.53 -7.92 7.90
C ASN A 179 5.20 -7.15 7.82
N ILE A 180 4.24 -7.44 8.67
CA ILE A 180 2.95 -6.72 8.67
C ILE A 180 2.93 -5.54 9.63
N VAL A 181 3.85 -5.49 10.59
CA VAL A 181 3.96 -4.40 11.56
C VAL A 181 4.89 -3.32 11.01
N LYS A 182 4.52 -2.05 11.20
CA LYS A 182 5.33 -0.89 10.84
C LYS A 182 5.87 -0.23 12.10
N ASP A 183 7.07 0.31 12.03
CA ASP A 183 7.62 1.10 13.15
C ASP A 183 6.81 2.37 13.38
N VAL A 184 6.37 3.00 12.28
CA VAL A 184 5.58 4.23 12.33
C VAL A 184 4.33 4.10 11.44
N TYR A 185 3.17 4.31 12.02
CA TYR A 185 1.90 4.48 11.31
C TYR A 185 1.59 5.98 11.12
N VAL A 186 0.93 6.33 10.01
CA VAL A 186 0.61 7.74 9.70
C VAL A 186 -0.89 7.91 9.56
N PHE A 187 -1.48 8.71 10.44
CA PHE A 187 -2.93 8.94 10.55
C PHE A 187 -3.34 10.36 10.12
N GLU A 188 -2.64 10.95 9.16
CA GLU A 188 -2.89 12.28 8.61
C GLU A 188 -4.31 12.46 8.08
N PHE A 189 -4.92 11.33 7.65
CA PHE A 189 -6.30 11.31 7.14
C PHE A 189 -7.35 11.63 8.20
N LEU A 190 -7.00 11.57 9.48
CA LEU A 190 -7.89 11.97 10.58
C LEU A 190 -8.07 13.49 10.67
N LYS A 191 -7.18 14.27 10.04
CA LYS A 191 -7.22 15.75 10.00
C LYS A 191 -7.38 16.38 11.38
N ILE A 192 -6.64 15.85 12.37
CA ILE A 192 -6.67 16.37 13.74
C ILE A 192 -5.80 17.63 13.79
N PRO A 193 -6.36 18.79 14.19
CA PRO A 193 -5.62 20.05 14.22
C PRO A 193 -4.61 20.10 15.37
N GLU A 194 -3.51 20.82 15.18
CA GLU A 194 -2.56 21.13 16.24
C GLU A 194 -3.01 22.37 17.05
N PRO A 195 -2.73 22.43 18.37
CA PRO A 195 -2.18 21.37 19.24
C PRO A 195 -3.19 20.25 19.49
N TYR A 196 -2.67 19.02 19.58
CA TYR A 196 -3.51 17.84 19.74
C TYR A 196 -3.99 17.66 21.19
N TYR A 197 -5.27 17.88 21.41
CA TYR A 197 -5.98 17.46 22.62
C TYR A 197 -7.01 16.40 22.21
N ILE A 198 -6.58 15.15 22.18
CA ILE A 198 -7.43 14.01 21.81
C ILE A 198 -7.33 12.92 22.88
N SER A 199 -8.45 12.31 23.23
CA SER A 199 -8.46 11.12 24.08
C SER A 199 -8.24 9.85 23.27
N GLU A 200 -7.89 8.74 23.94
CA GLU A 200 -7.78 7.41 23.30
C GLU A 200 -9.10 7.01 22.64
N ASN A 201 -10.22 7.25 23.32
CA ASN A 201 -11.57 6.97 22.79
C ASN A 201 -11.93 7.83 21.56
N ASP A 202 -11.51 9.10 21.53
CA ASP A 202 -11.72 9.96 20.35
C ASP A 202 -10.85 9.52 19.18
N LEU A 203 -9.60 9.12 19.44
CA LEU A 203 -8.71 8.57 18.41
C LEU A 203 -9.28 7.28 17.83
N GLU A 204 -9.71 6.35 18.67
CA GLU A 204 -10.37 5.10 18.27
C GLU A 204 -11.60 5.38 17.38
N THR A 205 -12.48 6.28 17.85
CA THR A 205 -13.69 6.63 17.11
C THR A 205 -13.35 7.20 15.73
N ARG A 206 -12.40 8.12 15.63
CA ARG A 206 -11.97 8.69 14.34
C ARG A 206 -11.32 7.67 13.41
N LEU A 207 -10.54 6.71 13.94
CA LEU A 207 -9.98 5.62 13.14
C LEU A 207 -11.08 4.74 12.54
N LEU A 208 -12.13 4.46 13.32
CA LEU A 208 -13.26 3.66 12.85
C LEU A 208 -14.16 4.41 11.87
N ASP A 209 -14.36 5.71 12.08
CA ASP A 209 -15.07 6.56 11.11
C ASP A 209 -14.33 6.61 9.76
N ASN A 210 -13.03 6.36 9.76
CA ASN A 210 -12.16 6.27 8.58
C ASN A 210 -11.61 4.85 8.35
N LEU A 211 -12.35 3.81 8.73
CA LEU A 211 -11.88 2.43 8.75
C LEU A 211 -11.27 1.97 7.42
N GLN A 212 -11.84 2.36 6.29
CA GLN A 212 -11.28 2.01 4.98
C GLN A 212 -9.85 2.53 4.81
N THR A 213 -9.59 3.78 5.15
CA THR A 213 -8.25 4.38 5.06
C THR A 213 -7.32 3.80 6.12
N PHE A 214 -7.85 3.49 7.30
CA PHE A 214 -7.08 2.83 8.35
C PHE A 214 -6.65 1.41 7.94
N LEU A 215 -7.53 0.62 7.34
CA LEU A 215 -7.17 -0.69 6.78
C LEU A 215 -6.10 -0.60 5.69
N LEU A 216 -6.16 0.42 4.82
CA LEU A 216 -5.11 0.68 3.83
C LEU A 216 -3.79 1.09 4.50
N GLU A 217 -3.83 1.81 5.61
CA GLU A 217 -2.64 2.13 6.39
C GLU A 217 -2.09 0.89 7.12
N LEU A 218 -2.93 0.02 7.66
CA LEU A 218 -2.48 -1.26 8.24
C LEU A 218 -1.80 -2.13 7.19
N GLY A 219 -2.39 -2.25 6.00
CA GLY A 219 -1.87 -3.04 4.88
C GLY A 219 -2.76 -4.23 4.52
N LYS A 220 -2.26 -5.06 3.61
CA LYS A 220 -3.01 -6.18 3.06
C LYS A 220 -3.21 -7.32 4.06
N GLY A 221 -4.42 -7.84 4.08
CA GLY A 221 -4.75 -9.03 4.84
C GLY A 221 -5.58 -8.78 6.09
N PHE A 222 -5.66 -7.55 6.56
CA PHE A 222 -6.44 -7.18 7.73
C PHE A 222 -7.94 -7.20 7.45
N THR A 223 -8.69 -7.79 8.36
CA THR A 223 -10.15 -7.82 8.38
C THR A 223 -10.60 -7.36 9.76
N PHE A 224 -11.47 -6.37 9.84
CA PHE A 224 -11.97 -5.84 11.10
C PHE A 224 -12.93 -6.83 11.75
N VAL A 225 -12.70 -7.16 13.04
CA VAL A 225 -13.51 -8.06 13.85
C VAL A 225 -14.39 -7.26 14.81
N GLY A 226 -13.80 -6.32 15.55
CA GLY A 226 -14.58 -5.54 16.50
C GLY A 226 -13.77 -4.43 17.20
N ARG A 227 -14.52 -3.55 17.86
CA ARG A 227 -13.99 -2.51 18.76
C ARG A 227 -14.39 -2.78 20.17
N GLN A 228 -13.60 -2.30 21.16
CA GLN A 228 -13.87 -2.45 22.58
C GLN A 228 -14.27 -3.89 22.93
N TYR A 229 -13.48 -4.84 22.37
CA TYR A 229 -13.77 -6.26 22.46
C TYR A 229 -13.70 -6.72 23.92
N ARG A 230 -14.85 -7.16 24.46
CA ARG A 230 -14.96 -7.52 25.85
C ARG A 230 -14.50 -8.97 26.10
N MET A 231 -13.60 -9.13 27.04
CA MET A 231 -13.15 -10.41 27.57
C MET A 231 -13.46 -10.53 29.05
N MET A 232 -13.60 -11.74 29.50
CA MET A 232 -13.79 -12.05 30.94
C MET A 232 -12.67 -12.99 31.36
N ILE A 233 -11.82 -12.53 32.27
CA ILE A 233 -10.75 -13.34 32.84
C ILE A 233 -10.98 -13.37 34.36
N ASP A 234 -11.22 -14.53 34.92
CA ASP A 234 -11.52 -14.72 36.36
C ASP A 234 -12.61 -13.74 36.88
N ASN A 235 -13.72 -13.63 36.14
CA ASN A 235 -14.85 -12.71 36.39
C ASN A 235 -14.50 -11.21 36.37
N ILE A 236 -13.28 -10.83 35.90
CA ILE A 236 -12.88 -9.43 35.71
C ILE A 236 -13.06 -9.07 34.23
N PRO A 237 -13.82 -8.00 33.93
CA PRO A 237 -14.00 -7.57 32.56
C PRO A 237 -12.79 -6.75 32.05
N TYR A 238 -12.26 -7.15 30.91
CA TYR A 238 -11.23 -6.43 30.17
C TYR A 238 -11.76 -6.03 28.80
N ARG A 239 -11.13 -5.06 28.16
CA ARG A 239 -11.49 -4.61 26.82
C ARG A 239 -10.23 -4.33 26.00
N ILE A 240 -10.27 -4.74 24.74
CA ILE A 240 -9.26 -4.42 23.74
C ILE A 240 -9.86 -3.37 22.81
N ASP A 241 -9.11 -2.32 22.49
CA ASP A 241 -9.62 -1.21 21.66
C ASP A 241 -10.06 -1.71 20.29
N LEU A 242 -9.18 -2.38 19.55
CA LEU A 242 -9.45 -2.85 18.19
C LEU A 242 -8.97 -4.30 18.01
N VAL A 243 -9.82 -5.12 17.43
CA VAL A 243 -9.50 -6.52 17.06
C VAL A 243 -9.64 -6.67 15.56
N PHE A 244 -8.61 -7.21 14.94
CA PHE A 244 -8.57 -7.61 13.54
C PHE A 244 -8.24 -9.09 13.41
N TYR A 245 -8.56 -9.68 12.26
CA TYR A 245 -8.07 -10.98 11.84
C TYR A 245 -7.25 -10.81 10.57
N HIS A 246 -6.03 -11.35 10.57
CA HIS A 246 -5.14 -11.26 9.41
C HIS A 246 -5.24 -12.54 8.58
N ARG A 247 -6.01 -12.47 7.48
CA ARG A 247 -6.38 -13.64 6.67
C ARG A 247 -5.21 -14.38 6.01
N ILE A 248 -4.07 -13.70 5.77
CA ILE A 248 -2.88 -14.32 5.14
C ILE A 248 -2.09 -15.07 6.19
N LEU A 249 -1.86 -14.47 7.36
CA LEU A 249 -1.17 -15.08 8.49
C LEU A 249 -2.09 -15.99 9.33
N ARG A 250 -3.40 -15.96 9.09
CA ARG A 250 -4.40 -16.72 9.83
C ARG A 250 -4.23 -16.57 11.34
N CYS A 251 -4.29 -15.34 11.83
CA CYS A 251 -4.15 -15.01 13.23
C CYS A 251 -4.96 -13.77 13.59
N PHE A 252 -5.35 -13.65 14.85
CA PHE A 252 -5.87 -12.40 15.38
C PHE A 252 -4.75 -11.36 15.51
N VAL A 253 -5.10 -10.09 15.29
CA VAL A 253 -4.23 -8.95 15.54
C VAL A 253 -4.96 -8.00 16.48
N LEU A 254 -4.42 -7.86 17.68
CA LEU A 254 -4.96 -7.07 18.76
C LEU A 254 -4.25 -5.73 18.78
N ILE A 255 -5.00 -4.62 18.73
CA ILE A 255 -4.44 -3.27 18.73
C ILE A 255 -4.95 -2.52 19.94
N ASP A 256 -4.04 -1.97 20.72
CA ASP A 256 -4.29 -1.09 21.85
C ASP A 256 -3.73 0.30 21.55
N LEU A 257 -4.51 1.36 21.80
CA LEU A 257 -4.18 2.73 21.46
C LEU A 257 -3.74 3.49 22.70
N LYS A 258 -2.58 4.16 22.64
CA LYS A 258 -2.06 4.99 23.72
C LYS A 258 -1.73 6.39 23.20
N ILE A 259 -2.28 7.43 23.83
CA ILE A 259 -1.98 8.83 23.51
C ILE A 259 -0.67 9.31 24.12
N ASN A 260 -0.18 8.59 25.13
CA ASN A 260 1.06 8.87 25.85
C ASN A 260 2.11 7.78 25.58
N ASN A 261 3.22 7.84 26.32
CA ASN A 261 4.23 6.78 26.34
C ASN A 261 3.66 5.47 26.86
N VAL A 262 4.07 4.37 26.24
CA VAL A 262 3.77 3.01 26.69
C VAL A 262 4.43 2.76 28.04
N LYS A 263 3.70 2.13 28.96
CA LYS A 263 4.18 1.70 30.25
C LYS A 263 4.36 0.17 30.27
N HIS A 264 5.12 -0.33 31.25
CA HIS A 264 5.31 -1.77 31.41
C HIS A 264 3.99 -2.53 31.66
N ASP A 265 3.02 -1.88 32.33
CA ASP A 265 1.70 -2.44 32.57
C ASP A 265 0.91 -2.66 31.25
N ASP A 266 1.05 -1.74 30.27
CA ASP A 266 0.41 -1.87 28.94
C ASP A 266 0.92 -3.11 28.20
N ILE A 267 2.23 -3.38 28.30
CA ILE A 267 2.87 -4.55 27.70
C ILE A 267 2.38 -5.83 28.37
N GLY A 268 2.35 -5.85 29.70
CA GLY A 268 1.80 -6.97 30.47
C GLY A 268 0.34 -7.24 30.16
N GLN A 269 -0.47 -6.19 30.05
CA GLN A 269 -1.88 -6.26 29.68
C GLN A 269 -2.08 -6.83 28.27
N MET A 270 -1.34 -6.34 27.27
CA MET A 270 -1.42 -6.86 25.91
C MET A 270 -1.01 -8.34 25.85
N ASN A 271 0.05 -8.73 26.56
CA ASN A 271 0.46 -10.13 26.62
C ASN A 271 -0.61 -11.04 27.22
N MET A 272 -1.32 -10.57 28.26
CA MET A 272 -2.47 -11.27 28.84
C MET A 272 -3.61 -11.41 27.82
N TYR A 273 -3.91 -10.36 27.04
CA TYR A 273 -4.92 -10.39 25.98
C TYR A 273 -4.57 -11.40 24.89
N MET A 274 -3.32 -11.41 24.44
CA MET A 274 -2.83 -12.40 23.47
C MET A 274 -2.98 -13.82 24.02
N GLY A 275 -2.67 -14.03 25.31
CA GLY A 275 -2.87 -15.33 25.99
C GLY A 275 -4.33 -15.78 26.00
N TYR A 276 -5.27 -14.85 26.22
CA TYR A 276 -6.70 -15.13 26.16
C TYR A 276 -7.12 -15.54 24.77
N PHE A 277 -6.76 -14.76 23.73
CA PHE A 277 -7.10 -15.08 22.36
C PHE A 277 -6.52 -16.41 21.89
N ALA A 278 -5.29 -16.70 22.28
CA ALA A 278 -4.64 -17.99 21.95
C ALA A 278 -5.38 -19.21 22.53
N LYS A 279 -6.04 -19.05 23.69
CA LYS A 279 -6.70 -20.16 24.40
C LYS A 279 -8.20 -20.25 24.14
N GLU A 280 -8.87 -19.11 24.01
CA GLU A 280 -10.33 -19.05 24.02
C GLU A 280 -10.94 -18.67 22.65
N GLU A 281 -10.20 -17.89 21.83
CA GLU A 281 -10.73 -17.34 20.56
C GLU A 281 -10.15 -18.00 19.30
N ASN A 282 -8.92 -18.54 19.36
CA ASN A 282 -8.30 -19.23 18.24
C ASN A 282 -8.99 -20.56 17.95
N TYR A 283 -9.16 -20.84 16.66
CA TYR A 283 -9.60 -22.14 16.16
C TYR A 283 -8.44 -22.99 15.66
N GLU A 284 -8.72 -24.27 15.39
CA GLU A 284 -7.76 -25.19 14.79
C GLU A 284 -7.25 -24.63 13.45
N GLY A 285 -5.94 -24.48 13.35
CA GLY A 285 -5.27 -23.93 12.17
C GLY A 285 -4.99 -22.42 12.22
N ASP A 286 -5.40 -21.72 13.28
CA ASP A 286 -4.96 -20.35 13.51
C ASP A 286 -3.56 -20.32 14.14
N ASN A 287 -2.78 -19.34 13.71
CA ASN A 287 -1.48 -19.04 14.28
C ASN A 287 -1.63 -18.20 15.58
N PRO A 288 -0.59 -18.13 16.42
CA PRO A 288 -0.62 -17.31 17.63
C PRO A 288 -1.01 -15.85 17.32
N PRO A 289 -1.78 -15.22 18.22
CA PRO A 289 -2.19 -13.83 18.05
C PRO A 289 -1.00 -12.87 18.02
N ILE A 290 -1.17 -11.75 17.33
CA ILE A 290 -0.21 -10.65 17.28
C ILE A 290 -0.77 -9.49 18.09
N GLY A 291 0.02 -8.93 19.01
CA GLY A 291 -0.31 -7.74 19.78
C GLY A 291 0.44 -6.52 19.24
N ILE A 292 -0.26 -5.41 19.02
CA ILE A 292 0.33 -4.14 18.58
C ILE A 292 -0.14 -3.05 19.54
N ILE A 293 0.79 -2.41 20.24
CA ILE A 293 0.51 -1.21 21.01
C ILE A 293 0.90 -0.01 20.14
N LEU A 294 -0.08 0.81 19.76
CA LEU A 294 0.14 2.02 19.00
C LEU A 294 0.20 3.21 19.95
N SER A 295 1.36 3.84 20.03
CA SER A 295 1.58 4.99 20.91
C SER A 295 2.11 6.20 20.14
N ARG A 296 1.86 7.38 20.67
CA ARG A 296 2.41 8.62 20.10
C ARG A 296 3.92 8.71 20.27
N GLU A 297 4.42 8.23 21.40
CA GLU A 297 5.83 8.21 21.74
C GLU A 297 6.25 6.79 22.15
N ARG A 298 7.50 6.43 21.87
CA ARG A 298 8.06 5.11 22.21
C ARG A 298 9.35 5.31 22.97
N ASN A 299 9.44 4.71 24.14
CA ASN A 299 10.70 4.58 24.85
C ASN A 299 11.30 3.22 24.51
N GLU A 300 12.33 3.21 23.67
CA GLU A 300 12.94 1.97 23.15
C GLU A 300 13.54 1.11 24.27
N PHE A 301 14.21 1.71 25.25
CA PHE A 301 14.75 0.96 26.38
C PHE A 301 13.68 0.29 27.20
N LEU A 302 12.57 0.99 27.49
CA LEU A 302 11.47 0.42 28.25
C LEU A 302 10.85 -0.77 27.51
N VAL A 303 10.66 -0.65 26.20
CA VAL A 303 10.10 -1.73 25.35
C VAL A 303 11.05 -2.93 25.36
N GLU A 304 12.36 -2.71 25.16
CA GLU A 304 13.38 -3.76 25.14
C GLU A 304 13.40 -4.54 26.47
N TYR A 305 13.46 -3.83 27.60
CA TYR A 305 13.47 -4.49 28.92
C TYR A 305 12.14 -5.16 29.25
N ALA A 306 11.01 -4.55 28.92
CA ALA A 306 9.70 -5.11 29.26
C ALA A 306 9.31 -6.31 28.39
N THR A 307 9.88 -6.45 27.20
CA THR A 307 9.65 -7.61 26.32
C THR A 307 10.75 -8.67 26.45
N TYR A 308 11.78 -8.42 27.25
CA TYR A 308 12.87 -9.38 27.45
C TYR A 308 12.38 -10.74 27.94
N GLY A 309 12.74 -11.80 27.22
CA GLY A 309 12.33 -13.18 27.53
C GLY A 309 10.87 -13.52 27.18
N MET A 310 10.12 -12.60 26.59
CA MET A 310 8.79 -12.89 26.07
C MET A 310 8.89 -13.55 24.68
N ASN A 311 8.36 -14.76 24.54
CA ASN A 311 8.20 -15.45 23.25
C ASN A 311 6.89 -15.03 22.56
N SER A 312 6.39 -13.83 22.80
CA SER A 312 5.13 -13.35 22.25
C SER A 312 5.36 -12.42 21.07
N LEU A 313 4.49 -12.50 20.09
CA LEU A 313 4.46 -11.62 18.91
C LEU A 313 3.85 -10.26 19.29
N LEU A 314 4.48 -9.56 20.26
CA LEU A 314 4.06 -8.26 20.76
C LEU A 314 4.97 -7.18 20.21
N PHE A 315 4.36 -6.17 19.60
CA PHE A 315 5.04 -5.05 18.98
C PHE A 315 4.57 -3.72 19.56
N VAL A 316 5.47 -2.78 19.71
CA VAL A 316 5.16 -1.40 20.07
C VAL A 316 5.56 -0.50 18.92
N SER A 317 4.59 0.16 18.32
CA SER A 317 4.79 1.02 17.15
C SER A 317 4.39 2.47 17.46
N LYS A 318 5.04 3.42 16.78
CA LYS A 318 4.64 4.83 16.85
C LYS A 318 3.50 5.11 15.87
N TYR A 319 2.68 6.11 16.19
CA TYR A 319 1.83 6.74 15.20
C TYR A 319 2.07 8.25 15.14
N GLN A 320 1.86 8.82 13.97
CA GLN A 320 1.92 10.26 13.72
C GLN A 320 0.60 10.73 13.10
N LEU A 321 0.15 11.91 13.52
CA LEU A 321 -1.10 12.53 13.03
C LEU A 321 -0.87 13.48 11.84
N TYR A 322 0.37 13.58 11.36
CA TYR A 322 0.83 14.41 10.25
C TYR A 322 1.77 13.64 9.34
N LEU A 323 1.98 14.16 8.16
CA LEU A 323 2.92 13.55 7.21
C LEU A 323 4.36 13.68 7.73
N PRO A 324 5.17 12.62 7.64
CA PRO A 324 6.58 12.67 8.07
C PRO A 324 7.42 13.58 7.16
N ASP A 325 8.50 14.12 7.71
CA ASP A 325 9.52 14.81 6.92
C ASP A 325 10.32 13.78 6.11
N LYS A 326 10.11 13.78 4.79
CA LYS A 326 10.76 12.83 3.89
C LYS A 326 12.26 13.05 3.75
N GLU A 327 12.75 14.28 3.88
CA GLU A 327 14.17 14.56 3.76
C GLU A 327 14.95 14.03 4.98
N GLU A 328 14.34 14.10 6.16
CA GLU A 328 14.89 13.49 7.37
C GLU A 328 14.93 11.95 7.22
N LEU A 329 13.84 11.34 6.79
CA LEU A 329 13.80 9.89 6.56
C LEU A 329 14.81 9.42 5.50
N ARG A 330 14.98 10.18 4.42
CA ARG A 330 15.97 9.86 3.38
C ARG A 330 17.40 9.88 3.92
N LYS A 331 17.75 10.87 4.74
CA LYS A 331 19.09 10.94 5.35
C LYS A 331 19.39 9.70 6.18
N ILE A 332 18.44 9.25 7.00
CA ILE A 332 18.62 8.05 7.82
C ILE A 332 18.86 6.82 6.92
N ILE A 333 18.03 6.63 5.90
CA ILE A 333 18.16 5.47 4.99
C ILE A 333 19.44 5.53 4.17
N SER A 334 19.85 6.72 3.70
CA SER A 334 21.11 6.88 2.97
C SER A 334 22.30 6.47 3.84
N GLN A 335 22.31 6.83 5.12
CA GLN A 335 23.34 6.40 6.07
C GLN A 335 23.37 4.88 6.26
N GLN A 336 22.17 4.23 6.32
CA GLN A 336 22.08 2.76 6.41
C GLN A 336 22.59 2.06 5.14
N LEU A 337 22.41 2.67 3.97
CA LEU A 337 22.87 2.11 2.70
C LEU A 337 24.38 2.32 2.46
N GLU A 338 24.95 3.40 3.00
CA GLU A 338 26.36 3.76 2.87
C GLU A 338 27.25 3.17 3.98
N GLY A 339 26.64 2.84 5.13
CA GLY A 339 27.34 2.33 6.30
C GLY A 339 27.70 0.86 6.20
N GLU A 340 28.87 0.60 5.58
CA GLU A 340 29.75 -0.55 5.77
C GLU A 340 31.19 -0.12 5.51
#